data_1c3a32ef65364ad421c91424e29615aa
#
_entry.id   1c3a32ef65364ad421c91424e29615aa
#
_cell.length_a   1.000
_cell.length_b   1.000
_cell.length_c   1.000
_cell.angle_alpha   90.00
_cell.angle_beta   90.00
_cell.angle_gamma   90.00
#
_symmetry.space_group_name_H-M   'P 1'
#
loop_
_entity.id
_entity.type
_entity.pdbx_description
1 polymer ?
#
loop_
_entity_poly.entity_id
_entity_poly.type
_entity_poly.pdbx_seq_one_letter_code
_entity_poly.pdbx_strand_id
1 'polypeptide(L)'
;MPDAGSRIMRVYAPVMTGVTLVLSILTAMRGGKSFLWSWTAMLLAGFPAGVLIAYAKPFSTFAKKLYRVGAAVAGWQGARILSGEAGLIIEDADLFPPQNVTQGGMKLYGSRPAPMVIGYANAVVQTAGSGLVPLFEQMMHDQNGRRYTVDSFRRYESGGLGATIRGDVVLMGSIAFMKLMRVRVPEGTRLKQAVYLSVNGELTAVFALNYAPAESVRAGLASVLRAGALVPVLATRDFMITPQFLKQRYKIPPEHIEFPIVEERAALSEPETVRSGTQGALMARSSFASFAGSVVAARGLRSTAILCICIALVGSILGAGLMFVLTFLGADLAASCWNLFLYTALWLLPGLLAGLLAGRA
;
A
#
# COMPACT_ATOMS: atom_id res chain seq x y z
N MET A 1 14.03 6.91 -9.14
CA MET A 1 14.36 5.74 -9.96
C MET A 1 15.22 6.04 -11.19
N PRO A 2 15.16 7.21 -11.80
CA PRO A 2 16.26 7.57 -12.71
C PRO A 2 17.62 7.27 -12.09
N ASP A 3 17.73 7.37 -10.77
CA ASP A 3 18.97 7.15 -10.04
C ASP A 3 19.52 5.72 -10.08
N ALA A 4 18.70 4.67 -10.18
CA ALA A 4 19.21 3.30 -10.25
C ALA A 4 19.81 3.01 -11.64
N GLY A 5 19.08 3.37 -12.70
CA GLY A 5 19.59 3.24 -14.08
C GLY A 5 20.79 4.14 -14.34
N SER A 6 20.73 5.40 -13.89
CA SER A 6 21.86 6.32 -14.03
C SER A 6 23.09 5.88 -13.24
N ARG A 7 22.92 5.30 -12.05
CA ARG A 7 24.03 4.68 -11.29
C ARG A 7 24.63 3.48 -12.01
N ILE A 8 23.78 2.58 -12.53
CA ILE A 8 24.26 1.43 -13.29
C ILE A 8 24.99 1.89 -14.55
N MET A 9 24.42 2.80 -15.32
CA MET A 9 25.03 3.32 -16.54
C MET A 9 26.31 4.11 -16.28
N ARG A 10 26.41 4.81 -15.15
CA ARG A 10 27.63 5.54 -14.75
C ARG A 10 28.83 4.61 -14.54
N VAL A 11 28.60 3.36 -14.12
CA VAL A 11 29.64 2.34 -13.99
C VAL A 11 29.77 1.54 -15.29
N TYR A 12 28.66 1.13 -15.88
CA TYR A 12 28.64 0.28 -17.07
C TYR A 12 29.30 0.94 -18.29
N ALA A 13 28.97 2.21 -18.58
CA ALA A 13 29.48 2.88 -19.78
C ALA A 13 31.04 2.97 -19.82
N PRO A 14 31.72 3.48 -18.78
CA PRO A 14 33.19 3.53 -18.81
C PRO A 14 33.84 2.14 -18.82
N VAL A 15 33.28 1.16 -18.12
CA VAL A 15 33.75 -0.22 -18.12
C VAL A 15 33.68 -0.83 -19.53
N MET A 16 32.51 -0.72 -20.17
CA MET A 16 32.30 -1.25 -21.53
C MET A 16 33.20 -0.51 -22.57
N THR A 17 33.37 0.79 -22.43
CA THR A 17 34.26 1.56 -23.28
C THR A 17 35.70 1.07 -23.12
N GLY A 18 36.17 0.86 -21.90
CA GLY A 18 37.52 0.31 -21.65
C GLY A 18 37.72 -1.12 -22.18
N VAL A 19 36.74 -2.00 -21.93
CA VAL A 19 36.77 -3.40 -22.39
C VAL A 19 36.78 -3.45 -23.92
N THR A 20 35.90 -2.74 -24.59
CA THR A 20 35.82 -2.72 -26.07
C THR A 20 37.06 -2.08 -26.69
N LEU A 21 37.67 -1.11 -26.04
CA LEU A 21 38.96 -0.52 -26.45
C LEU A 21 40.06 -1.59 -26.47
N VAL A 22 40.22 -2.32 -25.35
CA VAL A 22 41.24 -3.39 -25.25
C VAL A 22 40.98 -4.48 -26.29
N LEU A 23 39.75 -4.95 -26.45
CA LEU A 23 39.39 -5.96 -27.42
C LEU A 23 39.65 -5.51 -28.86
N SER A 24 39.40 -4.23 -29.19
CA SER A 24 39.70 -3.69 -30.53
C SER A 24 41.19 -3.57 -30.81
N ILE A 25 42.04 -3.28 -29.81
CA ILE A 25 43.49 -3.32 -29.95
C ILE A 25 43.95 -4.75 -30.29
N LEU A 26 43.43 -5.75 -29.57
CA LEU A 26 43.74 -7.16 -29.84
C LEU A 26 43.37 -7.57 -31.27
N THR A 27 42.22 -7.10 -31.74
CA THR A 27 41.77 -7.37 -33.14
C THR A 27 42.71 -6.70 -34.14
N ALA A 28 43.12 -5.46 -33.91
CA ALA A 28 44.05 -4.73 -34.79
C ALA A 28 45.44 -5.38 -34.86
N MET A 29 45.96 -5.86 -33.71
CA MET A 29 47.26 -6.54 -33.63
C MET A 29 47.29 -7.83 -34.44
N ARG A 30 46.18 -8.50 -34.69
CA ARG A 30 46.08 -9.70 -35.52
C ARG A 30 46.07 -9.42 -37.02
N GLY A 31 46.14 -8.18 -37.46
CA GLY A 31 46.10 -7.80 -38.87
C GLY A 31 44.68 -7.72 -39.48
N GLY A 32 43.66 -7.59 -38.62
CA GLY A 32 42.28 -7.35 -39.02
C GLY A 32 42.06 -5.94 -39.57
N LYS A 33 40.78 -5.54 -39.67
CA LYS A 33 40.38 -4.21 -40.09
C LYS A 33 40.89 -3.11 -39.14
N SER A 34 40.78 -1.85 -39.58
CA SER A 34 41.28 -0.74 -38.81
C SER A 34 40.73 -0.75 -37.37
N PHE A 35 41.55 -0.41 -36.43
CA PHE A 35 41.18 -0.28 -35.00
C PHE A 35 39.89 0.48 -34.78
N LEU A 36 39.74 1.63 -35.44
CA LEU A 36 38.53 2.49 -35.32
C LEU A 36 37.26 1.77 -35.75
N TRP A 37 37.29 0.99 -36.86
CA TRP A 37 36.15 0.26 -37.32
C TRP A 37 35.71 -0.84 -36.34
N SER A 38 36.65 -1.64 -35.87
CA SER A 38 36.43 -2.70 -34.88
C SER A 38 35.88 -2.15 -33.56
N TRP A 39 36.47 -1.08 -33.08
CA TRP A 39 36.04 -0.41 -31.85
C TRP A 39 34.62 0.18 -31.98
N THR A 40 34.34 0.87 -33.07
CA THR A 40 33.01 1.42 -33.33
C THR A 40 31.93 0.32 -33.42
N ALA A 41 32.23 -0.80 -34.10
CA ALA A 41 31.30 -1.94 -34.19
C ALA A 41 31.02 -2.55 -32.80
N MET A 42 32.06 -2.73 -31.97
CA MET A 42 31.87 -3.24 -30.60
C MET A 42 31.12 -2.27 -29.70
N LEU A 43 31.39 -0.95 -29.81
CA LEU A 43 30.67 0.07 -29.05
C LEU A 43 29.19 0.14 -29.41
N LEU A 44 28.87 0.09 -30.72
CA LEU A 44 27.48 0.11 -31.18
C LEU A 44 26.72 -1.14 -30.75
N ALA A 45 27.33 -2.35 -30.86
CA ALA A 45 26.72 -3.58 -30.38
C ALA A 45 26.63 -3.65 -28.86
N GLY A 46 27.61 -3.07 -28.17
CA GLY A 46 27.69 -2.94 -26.72
C GLY A 46 26.83 -1.82 -26.15
N PHE A 47 26.11 -1.05 -26.96
CA PHE A 47 25.19 -0.03 -26.48
C PHE A 47 23.90 -0.65 -25.98
N PRO A 48 23.52 -0.46 -24.69
CA PRO A 48 22.34 -1.09 -24.11
C PRO A 48 21.05 -0.33 -24.51
N ALA A 49 20.67 -0.38 -25.79
CA ALA A 49 19.51 0.35 -26.34
C ALA A 49 18.21 0.03 -25.58
N GLY A 50 18.07 -1.19 -25.04
CA GLY A 50 16.94 -1.59 -24.23
C GLY A 50 16.71 -0.74 -22.97
N VAL A 51 17.76 -0.06 -22.46
CA VAL A 51 17.63 0.83 -21.28
C VAL A 51 16.72 2.02 -21.59
N LEU A 52 16.67 2.50 -22.83
CA LEU A 52 15.79 3.60 -23.25
C LEU A 52 14.30 3.28 -23.02
N ILE A 53 13.91 2.02 -23.22
CA ILE A 53 12.53 1.55 -23.03
C ILE A 53 12.29 0.92 -21.67
N ALA A 54 13.34 0.57 -20.92
CA ALA A 54 13.26 -0.14 -19.64
C ALA A 54 12.47 0.61 -18.54
N TYR A 55 12.37 1.92 -18.65
CA TYR A 55 11.59 2.77 -17.77
C TYR A 55 10.25 3.18 -18.38
N ALA A 56 10.25 3.59 -19.63
CA ALA A 56 9.08 4.15 -20.29
C ALA A 56 7.94 3.13 -20.42
N LYS A 57 8.26 1.90 -20.86
CA LYS A 57 7.25 0.88 -21.13
C LYS A 57 6.60 0.33 -19.86
N PRO A 58 7.36 -0.13 -18.82
CA PRO A 58 6.77 -0.56 -17.56
C PRO A 58 5.94 0.53 -16.89
N PHE A 59 6.43 1.77 -16.89
CA PHE A 59 5.69 2.90 -16.30
C PHE A 59 4.37 3.19 -17.03
N SER A 60 4.38 3.18 -18.36
CA SER A 60 3.15 3.37 -19.14
C SER A 60 2.12 2.27 -18.85
N THR A 61 2.57 1.01 -18.74
CA THR A 61 1.70 -0.12 -18.40
C THR A 61 1.13 0.00 -16.99
N PHE A 62 1.98 0.37 -16.03
CA PHE A 62 1.62 0.64 -14.65
C PHE A 62 0.61 1.79 -14.54
N ALA A 63 0.88 2.93 -15.17
CA ALA A 63 -0.02 4.09 -15.15
C ALA A 63 -1.40 3.76 -15.74
N LYS A 64 -1.46 2.99 -16.83
CA LYS A 64 -2.73 2.52 -17.40
C LYS A 64 -3.50 1.59 -16.46
N LYS A 65 -2.80 0.72 -15.72
CA LYS A 65 -3.42 -0.15 -14.71
C LYS A 65 -4.03 0.68 -13.58
N LEU A 66 -3.28 1.66 -13.05
CA LEU A 66 -3.77 2.54 -12.00
C LEU A 66 -4.96 3.39 -12.44
N TYR A 67 -4.92 3.93 -13.66
CA TYR A 67 -6.04 4.68 -14.22
C TYR A 67 -7.35 3.88 -14.21
N ARG A 68 -7.30 2.59 -14.52
CA ARG A 68 -8.49 1.70 -14.50
C ARG A 68 -9.10 1.53 -13.12
N VAL A 69 -8.31 1.62 -12.06
CA VAL A 69 -8.78 1.55 -10.67
C VAL A 69 -9.04 2.93 -10.06
N GLY A 70 -8.98 3.98 -10.88
CA GLY A 70 -9.26 5.35 -10.46
C GLY A 70 -8.13 5.99 -9.65
N ALA A 71 -6.88 5.60 -9.90
CA ALA A 71 -5.71 6.16 -9.24
C ALA A 71 -4.72 6.74 -10.27
N ALA A 72 -4.01 7.79 -9.89
CA ALA A 72 -2.93 8.40 -10.65
C ALA A 72 -1.68 8.54 -9.79
N VAL A 73 -0.55 8.06 -10.28
CA VAL A 73 0.73 8.17 -9.58
C VAL A 73 1.43 9.49 -9.92
N ALA A 74 2.09 10.10 -8.95
CA ALA A 74 2.89 11.31 -9.11
C ALA A 74 4.23 11.03 -9.81
N GLY A 75 4.18 10.53 -11.05
CA GLY A 75 5.36 10.16 -11.84
C GLY A 75 6.24 9.07 -11.20
N TRP A 76 7.49 9.01 -11.60
CA TRP A 76 8.45 8.05 -11.04
C TRP A 76 8.78 8.32 -9.57
N GLN A 77 8.71 9.58 -9.13
CA GLN A 77 8.93 9.94 -7.74
C GLN A 77 7.83 9.36 -6.86
N GLY A 78 6.58 9.49 -7.26
CA GLY A 78 5.45 8.86 -6.57
C GLY A 78 5.54 7.34 -6.54
N ALA A 79 5.90 6.71 -7.66
CA ALA A 79 6.12 5.27 -7.70
C ALA A 79 7.25 4.81 -6.77
N ARG A 80 8.32 5.61 -6.62
CA ARG A 80 9.42 5.35 -5.70
C ARG A 80 8.97 5.41 -4.24
N ILE A 81 8.19 6.43 -3.87
CA ILE A 81 7.62 6.56 -2.53
C ILE A 81 6.79 5.32 -2.21
N LEU A 82 5.80 4.99 -3.05
CA LEU A 82 4.92 3.85 -2.84
C LEU A 82 5.66 2.50 -2.81
N SER A 83 6.74 2.33 -3.58
CA SER A 83 7.50 1.08 -3.64
C SER A 83 8.52 0.90 -2.53
N GLY A 84 8.83 1.94 -1.79
CA GLY A 84 9.84 1.96 -0.73
C GLY A 84 9.33 1.48 0.62
N GLU A 85 8.02 1.55 0.84
CA GLU A 85 7.41 1.29 2.14
C GLU A 85 7.27 -0.21 2.44
N ALA A 86 7.43 -0.57 3.72
CA ALA A 86 7.24 -1.94 4.19
C ALA A 86 5.88 -2.15 4.85
N GLY A 87 5.31 -1.14 5.49
CA GLY A 87 4.01 -1.16 6.17
C GLY A 87 2.92 -0.42 5.42
N LEU A 88 1.69 -0.86 5.59
CA LEU A 88 0.48 -0.24 5.07
C LEU A 88 -0.41 0.11 6.26
N ILE A 89 -0.49 1.38 6.62
CA ILE A 89 -1.36 1.86 7.70
C ILE A 89 -2.81 1.81 7.20
N ILE A 90 -3.67 1.18 7.99
CA ILE A 90 -5.09 0.97 7.66
C ILE A 90 -5.93 1.52 8.80
N GLU A 91 -6.82 2.44 8.49
CA GLU A 91 -7.73 3.09 9.43
C GLU A 91 -9.13 2.45 9.41
N ASP A 92 -9.99 2.89 10.33
CA ASP A 92 -11.37 2.39 10.45
C ASP A 92 -12.16 2.53 9.15
N ALA A 93 -12.10 3.71 8.52
CA ALA A 93 -12.84 4.04 7.30
C ALA A 93 -12.35 3.25 6.08
N ASP A 94 -11.08 2.81 6.07
CA ASP A 94 -10.53 1.95 5.01
C ASP A 94 -11.15 0.55 5.04
N LEU A 95 -11.41 0.03 6.23
CA LEU A 95 -11.94 -1.32 6.42
C LEU A 95 -13.48 -1.34 6.38
N PHE A 96 -14.08 -0.40 7.06
CA PHE A 96 -15.53 -0.26 7.14
C PHE A 96 -15.92 1.20 6.87
N PRO A 97 -16.10 1.56 5.58
CA PRO A 97 -16.62 2.88 5.23
C PRO A 97 -17.93 3.19 5.97
N PRO A 98 -18.22 4.46 6.30
CA PRO A 98 -19.36 4.81 7.15
C PRO A 98 -20.71 4.20 6.73
N GLN A 99 -20.95 4.07 5.41
CA GLN A 99 -22.15 3.44 4.88
C GLN A 99 -22.25 1.93 5.15
N ASN A 100 -21.15 1.30 5.53
CA ASN A 100 -21.07 -0.13 5.82
C ASN A 100 -21.22 -0.46 7.31
N VAL A 101 -21.31 0.57 8.16
CA VAL A 101 -21.56 0.43 9.59
C VAL A 101 -22.94 0.95 9.89
N THR A 102 -23.84 0.06 10.30
CA THR A 102 -25.24 0.40 10.53
C THR A 102 -25.68 0.00 11.94
N GLN A 103 -26.67 0.72 12.46
CA GLN A 103 -27.32 0.36 13.71
C GLN A 103 -28.31 -0.77 13.48
N GLY A 104 -28.18 -1.86 14.24
CA GLY A 104 -29.13 -2.98 14.26
C GLY A 104 -30.22 -2.84 15.33
N GLY A 105 -30.08 -1.86 16.24
CA GLY A 105 -31.01 -1.60 17.32
C GLY A 105 -30.32 -1.04 18.57
N MET A 106 -31.11 -0.50 19.48
CA MET A 106 -30.65 0.03 20.77
C MET A 106 -31.56 -0.47 21.87
N LYS A 107 -30.97 -0.87 23.00
CA LYS A 107 -31.71 -1.21 24.23
C LYS A 107 -31.17 -0.35 25.37
N LEU A 108 -32.07 0.37 26.04
CA LEU A 108 -31.75 1.17 27.22
C LEU A 108 -32.04 0.39 28.49
N TYR A 109 -31.29 0.69 29.54
CA TYR A 109 -31.40 0.13 30.87
C TYR A 109 -31.45 1.28 31.90
N GLY A 110 -32.17 1.08 32.97
CA GLY A 110 -32.36 2.11 34.00
C GLY A 110 -33.32 3.22 33.56
N SER A 111 -33.31 4.34 34.28
CA SER A 111 -34.26 5.47 34.18
C SER A 111 -33.69 6.67 33.40
N ARG A 112 -32.46 6.60 32.86
CA ARG A 112 -31.85 7.72 32.15
C ARG A 112 -32.51 7.99 30.80
N PRO A 113 -32.78 9.26 30.44
CA PRO A 113 -33.41 9.61 29.15
C PRO A 113 -32.54 9.24 27.97
N ALA A 114 -33.16 8.68 26.91
CA ALA A 114 -32.49 8.29 25.67
C ALA A 114 -31.62 9.42 25.06
N PRO A 115 -32.09 10.68 24.96
CA PRO A 115 -31.30 11.79 24.42
C PRO A 115 -30.01 12.05 25.20
N MET A 116 -30.00 11.82 26.53
CA MET A 116 -28.81 11.95 27.35
C MET A 116 -27.82 10.80 27.11
N VAL A 117 -28.33 9.58 27.08
CA VAL A 117 -27.52 8.37 26.88
C VAL A 117 -26.82 8.38 25.54
N ILE A 118 -27.54 8.74 24.47
CA ILE A 118 -26.98 8.85 23.13
C ILE A 118 -25.97 10.01 23.05
N GLY A 119 -26.27 11.14 23.72
CA GLY A 119 -25.36 12.27 23.80
C GLY A 119 -24.04 11.91 24.48
N TYR A 120 -24.07 11.12 25.57
CA TYR A 120 -22.87 10.62 26.22
C TYR A 120 -22.08 9.68 25.31
N ALA A 121 -22.75 8.72 24.66
CA ALA A 121 -22.12 7.81 23.72
C ALA A 121 -21.44 8.56 22.56
N ASN A 122 -22.14 9.53 21.97
CA ASN A 122 -21.61 10.36 20.90
C ASN A 122 -20.40 11.17 21.34
N ALA A 123 -20.43 11.79 22.53
CA ALA A 123 -19.31 12.57 23.08
C ALA A 123 -18.06 11.70 23.24
N VAL A 124 -18.21 10.48 23.76
CA VAL A 124 -17.10 9.52 23.91
C VAL A 124 -16.53 9.11 22.56
N VAL A 125 -17.38 8.76 21.58
CA VAL A 125 -16.96 8.33 20.24
C VAL A 125 -16.29 9.45 19.46
N GLN A 126 -16.80 10.68 19.55
CA GLN A 126 -16.19 11.87 18.94
C GLN A 126 -14.79 12.14 19.50
N THR A 127 -14.65 12.09 20.83
CA THR A 127 -13.35 12.30 21.48
C THR A 127 -12.36 11.20 21.13
N ALA A 128 -12.82 9.97 20.92
CA ALA A 128 -12.00 8.89 20.41
C ALA A 128 -11.56 9.11 18.95
N GLY A 129 -12.34 9.82 18.16
CA GLY A 129 -12.12 9.99 16.71
C GLY A 129 -12.26 8.68 15.94
N SER A 130 -13.14 7.78 16.37
CA SER A 130 -13.33 6.47 15.75
C SER A 130 -14.23 6.53 14.50
N GLY A 131 -14.17 5.50 13.66
CA GLY A 131 -15.04 5.35 12.49
C GLY A 131 -16.54 5.26 12.83
N LEU A 132 -16.89 5.17 14.11
CA LEU A 132 -18.27 5.17 14.60
C LEU A 132 -18.89 6.58 14.72
N VAL A 133 -18.09 7.64 14.58
CA VAL A 133 -18.59 9.03 14.73
C VAL A 133 -19.81 9.31 13.83
N PRO A 134 -19.82 9.03 12.53
CA PRO A 134 -20.95 9.32 11.68
C PRO A 134 -22.24 8.61 12.13
N LEU A 135 -22.11 7.37 12.60
CA LEU A 135 -23.25 6.58 13.07
C LEU A 135 -23.86 7.18 14.34
N PHE A 136 -23.03 7.54 15.33
CA PHE A 136 -23.54 8.12 16.59
C PHE A 136 -24.03 9.55 16.41
N GLU A 137 -23.49 10.32 15.47
CA GLU A 137 -24.04 11.62 15.09
C GLU A 137 -25.44 11.50 14.46
N GLN A 138 -25.62 10.52 13.55
CA GLN A 138 -26.94 10.24 13.01
C GLN A 138 -27.93 9.85 14.10
N MET A 139 -27.57 8.91 14.99
CA MET A 139 -28.41 8.51 16.12
C MET A 139 -28.75 9.71 17.02
N MET A 140 -27.80 10.61 17.26
CA MET A 140 -28.00 11.80 18.05
C MET A 140 -29.00 12.75 17.38
N HIS A 141 -28.94 12.90 16.06
CA HIS A 141 -29.89 13.69 15.30
C HIS A 141 -31.30 13.08 15.35
N ASP A 142 -31.43 11.77 15.11
CA ASP A 142 -32.69 11.05 15.03
C ASP A 142 -33.45 11.02 16.38
N GLN A 143 -32.73 11.05 17.49
CA GLN A 143 -33.27 10.97 18.85
C GLN A 143 -33.25 12.31 19.61
N ASN A 144 -33.01 13.43 18.92
CA ASN A 144 -32.85 14.76 19.52
C ASN A 144 -31.86 14.75 20.71
N GLY A 145 -30.72 14.08 20.54
CA GLY A 145 -29.69 13.95 21.58
C GLY A 145 -29.07 15.30 21.96
N ARG A 146 -28.61 15.40 23.20
CA ARG A 146 -27.90 16.57 23.68
C ARG A 146 -26.42 16.44 23.47
N ARG A 147 -25.73 17.49 23.06
CA ARG A 147 -24.26 17.55 22.97
C ARG A 147 -23.67 17.71 24.36
N TYR A 148 -22.62 16.95 24.63
CA TYR A 148 -21.85 17.01 25.85
C TYR A 148 -20.38 17.17 25.56
N THR A 149 -19.66 17.86 26.44
CA THR A 149 -18.19 17.95 26.46
C THR A 149 -17.64 16.88 27.38
N VAL A 150 -16.50 16.32 27.00
CA VAL A 150 -15.78 15.33 27.79
C VAL A 150 -14.74 16.04 28.63
N ASP A 151 -14.77 15.86 29.95
CA ASP A 151 -13.86 16.48 30.91
C ASP A 151 -12.52 15.74 30.99
N SER A 152 -12.56 14.39 30.92
CA SER A 152 -11.39 13.54 30.84
C SER A 152 -11.66 12.31 29.92
N PHE A 153 -10.63 11.81 29.30
CA PHE A 153 -10.76 10.70 28.32
C PHE A 153 -9.62 9.70 28.42
N ARG A 154 -9.93 8.42 28.32
CA ARG A 154 -8.95 7.34 28.32
C ARG A 154 -9.32 6.22 27.34
N ARG A 155 -8.33 5.71 26.61
CA ARG A 155 -8.44 4.49 25.79
C ARG A 155 -7.88 3.30 26.57
N TYR A 156 -8.50 2.12 26.42
CA TYR A 156 -8.08 0.89 27.10
C TYR A 156 -7.71 -0.17 26.05
N GLU A 157 -6.58 -0.84 26.24
CA GLU A 157 -6.14 -1.95 25.38
C GLU A 157 -7.15 -3.10 25.33
N SER A 158 -7.91 -3.30 26.37
CA SER A 158 -8.94 -4.33 26.47
C SER A 158 -10.20 -4.08 25.60
N GLY A 159 -10.15 -3.10 24.71
CA GLY A 159 -11.23 -2.81 23.76
C GLY A 159 -12.35 -1.97 24.37
N GLY A 160 -12.01 -0.83 24.96
CA GLY A 160 -12.98 0.10 25.48
C GLY A 160 -12.44 1.52 25.66
N LEU A 161 -13.38 2.43 25.94
CA LEU A 161 -13.18 3.86 26.14
C LEU A 161 -13.75 4.26 27.50
N GLY A 162 -13.08 5.15 28.19
CA GLY A 162 -13.56 5.77 29.41
C GLY A 162 -13.55 7.28 29.30
N ALA A 163 -14.56 7.92 29.85
CA ALA A 163 -14.68 9.37 29.89
C ALA A 163 -15.34 9.84 31.17
N THR A 164 -15.06 11.07 31.57
CA THR A 164 -15.84 11.79 32.59
C THR A 164 -16.65 12.86 31.86
N ILE A 165 -17.95 12.90 32.11
CA ILE A 165 -18.87 13.87 31.51
C ILE A 165 -19.78 14.42 32.60
N ARG A 166 -19.63 15.70 32.95
CA ARG A 166 -20.41 16.36 34.03
C ARG A 166 -20.30 15.62 35.37
N GLY A 167 -19.15 15.06 35.67
CA GLY A 167 -18.92 14.26 36.88
C GLY A 167 -19.39 12.81 36.81
N ASP A 168 -20.12 12.39 35.77
CA ASP A 168 -20.46 10.99 35.54
C ASP A 168 -19.26 10.24 34.90
N VAL A 169 -18.94 9.06 35.42
CA VAL A 169 -17.95 8.16 34.85
C VAL A 169 -18.64 7.32 33.80
N VAL A 170 -18.28 7.52 32.54
CA VAL A 170 -18.87 6.86 31.38
C VAL A 170 -17.85 5.84 30.78
N LEU A 171 -18.25 4.58 30.68
CA LEU A 171 -17.46 3.54 30.03
C LEU A 171 -18.21 3.05 28.81
N MET A 172 -17.49 2.89 27.70
CA MET A 172 -18.04 2.40 26.43
C MET A 172 -17.10 1.34 25.85
N GLY A 173 -17.64 0.18 25.45
CA GLY A 173 -16.78 -0.87 24.92
C GLY A 173 -17.48 -2.20 24.65
N SER A 174 -16.68 -3.23 24.42
CA SER A 174 -17.15 -4.59 24.19
C SER A 174 -17.68 -5.24 25.49
N ILE A 175 -18.40 -6.34 25.35
CA ILE A 175 -18.86 -7.11 26.53
C ILE A 175 -17.67 -7.59 27.39
N ALA A 176 -16.55 -7.94 26.76
CA ALA A 176 -15.36 -8.37 27.49
C ALA A 176 -14.78 -7.22 28.32
N PHE A 177 -14.74 -6.02 27.77
CA PHE A 177 -14.35 -4.81 28.46
C PHE A 177 -15.27 -4.50 29.65
N MET A 178 -16.59 -4.57 29.46
CA MET A 178 -17.55 -4.33 30.56
C MET A 178 -17.35 -5.31 31.72
N LYS A 179 -17.09 -6.59 31.42
CA LYS A 179 -16.77 -7.60 32.45
C LYS A 179 -15.47 -7.27 33.19
N LEU A 180 -14.42 -6.85 32.47
CA LEU A 180 -13.15 -6.42 33.06
C LEU A 180 -13.35 -5.24 34.02
N MET A 181 -14.19 -4.29 33.62
CA MET A 181 -14.55 -3.11 34.43
C MET A 181 -15.60 -3.42 35.52
N ARG A 182 -15.95 -4.71 35.73
CA ARG A 182 -16.92 -5.19 36.71
C ARG A 182 -18.34 -4.62 36.57
N VAL A 183 -18.70 -4.19 35.36
CA VAL A 183 -20.08 -3.76 35.04
C VAL A 183 -20.97 -5.02 34.88
N ARG A 184 -22.06 -5.08 35.61
CA ARG A 184 -23.04 -6.19 35.50
C ARG A 184 -23.79 -6.10 34.19
N VAL A 185 -23.66 -7.11 33.35
CA VAL A 185 -24.38 -7.21 32.08
C VAL A 185 -25.42 -8.32 32.22
N PRO A 186 -26.74 -8.02 32.12
CA PRO A 186 -27.81 -9.00 32.26
C PRO A 186 -27.68 -10.16 31.27
N GLU A 187 -28.10 -11.34 31.68
CA GLU A 187 -28.16 -12.52 30.81
C GLU A 187 -29.17 -12.26 29.66
N GLY A 188 -28.86 -12.78 28.46
CA GLY A 188 -29.67 -12.55 27.25
C GLY A 188 -29.33 -11.28 26.45
N THR A 189 -28.45 -10.40 26.96
CA THR A 189 -27.99 -9.18 26.23
C THR A 189 -26.64 -9.37 25.54
N ARG A 190 -26.14 -10.61 25.46
CA ARG A 190 -24.84 -10.93 24.84
C ARG A 190 -24.97 -10.97 23.32
N LEU A 191 -24.78 -9.82 22.68
CA LEU A 191 -24.73 -9.72 21.22
C LEU A 191 -23.28 -9.81 20.76
N LYS A 192 -23.04 -10.50 19.65
CA LYS A 192 -21.70 -10.66 19.08
C LYS A 192 -21.08 -9.35 18.57
N GLN A 193 -21.92 -8.39 18.19
CA GLN A 193 -21.51 -7.11 17.66
C GLN A 193 -22.34 -6.02 18.34
N ALA A 194 -21.97 -5.68 19.54
CA ALA A 194 -22.63 -4.65 20.30
C ALA A 194 -21.63 -3.83 21.08
N VAL A 195 -21.92 -2.56 21.16
CA VAL A 195 -21.26 -1.60 22.00
C VAL A 195 -22.10 -1.40 23.26
N TYR A 196 -21.48 -1.58 24.40
CA TYR A 196 -22.08 -1.43 25.70
C TYR A 196 -21.67 -0.08 26.28
N LEU A 197 -22.61 0.64 26.86
CA LEU A 197 -22.39 1.89 27.58
C LEU A 197 -22.80 1.72 29.05
N SER A 198 -21.91 2.06 29.96
CA SER A 198 -22.23 2.16 31.37
C SER A 198 -21.97 3.57 31.89
N VAL A 199 -22.75 3.99 32.87
CA VAL A 199 -22.60 5.26 33.57
C VAL A 199 -22.55 4.97 35.05
N ASN A 200 -21.51 5.44 35.70
CA ASN A 200 -21.23 5.21 37.14
C ASN A 200 -21.26 3.73 37.56
N GLY A 201 -20.76 2.84 36.65
CA GLY A 201 -20.69 1.40 36.90
C GLY A 201 -21.97 0.62 36.60
N GLU A 202 -23.07 1.29 36.21
CA GLU A 202 -24.31 0.63 35.81
C GLU A 202 -24.48 0.59 34.31
N LEU A 203 -24.88 -0.57 33.76
CA LEU A 203 -25.20 -0.70 32.35
C LEU A 203 -26.38 0.20 32.01
N THR A 204 -26.17 1.12 31.06
CA THR A 204 -27.16 2.13 30.68
C THR A 204 -27.69 1.91 29.26
N ALA A 205 -26.87 1.43 28.34
CA ALA A 205 -27.30 1.14 26.98
C ALA A 205 -26.49 0.01 26.33
N VAL A 206 -27.14 -0.65 25.36
CA VAL A 206 -26.51 -1.58 24.44
C VAL A 206 -26.91 -1.20 23.02
N PHE A 207 -25.93 -0.91 22.19
CA PHE A 207 -26.10 -0.60 20.78
C PHE A 207 -25.67 -1.80 19.94
N ALA A 208 -26.61 -2.43 19.27
CA ALA A 208 -26.32 -3.46 18.29
C ALA A 208 -25.79 -2.84 17.00
N LEU A 209 -24.60 -3.22 16.59
CA LEU A 209 -23.95 -2.71 15.39
C LEU A 209 -23.84 -3.82 14.34
N ASN A 210 -23.90 -3.43 13.08
CA ASN A 210 -23.66 -4.32 11.97
C ASN A 210 -22.56 -3.74 11.08
N TYR A 211 -21.42 -4.44 11.00
CA TYR A 211 -20.29 -4.12 10.13
C TYR A 211 -20.40 -4.99 8.88
N ALA A 212 -20.87 -4.42 7.78
CA ALA A 212 -20.98 -5.12 6.51
C ALA A 212 -19.62 -5.12 5.79
N PRO A 213 -19.03 -6.30 5.47
CA PRO A 213 -17.79 -6.35 4.73
C PRO A 213 -17.97 -5.86 3.30
N ALA A 214 -17.05 -4.98 2.84
CA ALA A 214 -17.01 -4.52 1.46
C ALA A 214 -16.11 -5.44 0.61
N GLU A 215 -16.57 -5.83 -0.58
CA GLU A 215 -15.82 -6.70 -1.48
C GLU A 215 -14.52 -6.02 -1.98
N SER A 216 -14.56 -4.70 -2.19
CA SER A 216 -13.38 -3.92 -2.55
C SER A 216 -12.29 -3.99 -1.47
N VAL A 217 -12.67 -3.96 -0.18
CA VAL A 217 -11.73 -4.09 0.94
C VAL A 217 -11.15 -5.50 0.98
N ARG A 218 -11.98 -6.53 0.80
CA ARG A 218 -11.53 -7.92 0.72
C ARG A 218 -10.51 -8.11 -0.40
N ALA A 219 -10.79 -7.62 -1.60
CA ALA A 219 -9.89 -7.71 -2.75
C ALA A 219 -8.57 -6.96 -2.49
N GLY A 220 -8.62 -5.77 -1.90
CA GLY A 220 -7.44 -4.99 -1.53
C GLY A 220 -6.56 -5.71 -0.51
N LEU A 221 -7.14 -6.18 0.59
CA LEU A 221 -6.40 -6.94 1.62
C LEU A 221 -5.78 -8.21 1.04
N ALA A 222 -6.53 -8.97 0.22
CA ALA A 222 -5.99 -10.15 -0.45
C ALA A 222 -4.83 -9.82 -1.40
N SER A 223 -4.82 -8.65 -2.05
CA SER A 223 -3.71 -8.22 -2.90
C SER A 223 -2.46 -7.88 -2.09
N VAL A 224 -2.62 -7.21 -0.94
CA VAL A 224 -1.52 -6.89 -0.01
C VAL A 224 -0.87 -8.15 0.53
N LEU A 225 -1.67 -9.10 1.00
CA LEU A 225 -1.17 -10.37 1.55
C LEU A 225 -0.45 -11.22 0.50
N ARG A 226 -0.97 -11.27 -0.73
CA ARG A 226 -0.29 -11.97 -1.83
C ARG A 226 1.04 -11.35 -2.23
N ALA A 227 1.19 -10.04 -2.06
CA ALA A 227 2.44 -9.35 -2.34
C ALA A 227 3.58 -9.74 -1.36
N GLY A 228 3.24 -10.28 -0.17
CA GLY A 228 4.16 -10.91 0.80
C GLY A 228 5.19 -9.99 1.46
N ALA A 229 5.41 -8.81 0.89
CA ALA A 229 6.43 -7.86 1.33
C ALA A 229 5.83 -6.58 1.96
N LEU A 230 4.50 -6.53 2.11
CA LEU A 230 3.78 -5.44 2.76
C LEU A 230 3.10 -5.98 4.02
N VAL A 231 3.33 -5.32 5.13
CA VAL A 231 2.70 -5.66 6.40
C VAL A 231 1.51 -4.72 6.62
N PRO A 232 0.27 -5.23 6.68
CA PRO A 232 -0.89 -4.42 7.07
C PRO A 232 -0.77 -4.06 8.55
N VAL A 233 -0.78 -2.77 8.87
CA VAL A 233 -0.71 -2.22 10.23
C VAL A 233 -2.07 -1.59 10.55
N LEU A 234 -2.77 -2.11 11.55
CA LEU A 234 -4.07 -1.56 11.96
C LEU A 234 -3.88 -0.36 12.88
N ALA A 235 -4.17 0.83 12.36
CA ALA A 235 -4.21 2.09 13.13
C ALA A 235 -5.66 2.46 13.46
N THR A 236 -6.44 1.49 13.94
CA THR A 236 -7.87 1.66 14.22
C THR A 236 -8.10 2.30 15.57
N ARG A 237 -9.03 3.26 15.62
CA ARG A 237 -9.55 3.89 16.84
C ARG A 237 -10.86 3.27 17.30
N ASP A 238 -11.47 2.45 16.47
CA ASP A 238 -12.64 1.66 16.81
C ASP A 238 -12.21 0.40 17.58
N PHE A 239 -12.57 0.34 18.85
CA PHE A 239 -12.26 -0.78 19.72
C PHE A 239 -12.89 -2.11 19.33
N MET A 240 -13.86 -2.10 18.40
CA MET A 240 -14.47 -3.31 17.84
C MET A 240 -13.61 -3.94 16.75
N ILE A 241 -12.77 -3.15 16.07
CA ILE A 241 -11.95 -3.61 14.96
C ILE A 241 -10.63 -4.19 15.51
N THR A 242 -10.54 -5.51 15.54
CA THR A 242 -9.38 -6.28 15.98
C THR A 242 -8.95 -7.25 14.88
N PRO A 243 -7.73 -7.81 14.90
CA PRO A 243 -7.31 -8.84 13.95
C PRO A 243 -8.25 -10.05 13.93
N GLN A 244 -8.78 -10.47 15.08
CA GLN A 244 -9.77 -11.56 15.17
C GLN A 244 -11.10 -11.19 14.52
N PHE A 245 -11.52 -9.94 14.65
CA PHE A 245 -12.71 -9.44 13.98
C PHE A 245 -12.54 -9.44 12.45
N LEU A 246 -11.38 -9.04 11.95
CA LEU A 246 -11.04 -9.09 10.53
C LEU A 246 -10.99 -10.53 10.00
N LYS A 247 -10.46 -11.48 10.78
CA LYS A 247 -10.53 -12.91 10.44
C LYS A 247 -11.96 -13.38 10.22
N GLN A 248 -12.88 -12.96 11.08
CA GLN A 248 -14.29 -13.34 10.96
C GLN A 248 -14.97 -12.70 9.73
N ARG A 249 -14.65 -11.44 9.42
CA ARG A 249 -15.31 -10.65 8.37
C ARG A 249 -14.67 -10.85 6.99
N TYR A 250 -13.35 -10.79 6.91
CA TYR A 250 -12.59 -10.80 5.66
C TYR A 250 -11.83 -12.11 5.41
N LYS A 251 -11.85 -13.06 6.36
CA LYS A 251 -11.12 -14.34 6.29
C LYS A 251 -9.60 -14.16 6.20
N ILE A 252 -9.06 -13.15 6.85
CA ILE A 252 -7.63 -12.85 6.89
C ILE A 252 -7.02 -13.46 8.14
N PRO A 253 -5.87 -14.16 8.03
CA PRO A 253 -5.15 -14.67 9.17
C PRO A 253 -4.62 -13.52 10.06
N PRO A 254 -4.89 -13.53 11.38
CA PRO A 254 -4.48 -12.46 12.29
C PRO A 254 -2.97 -12.27 12.37
N GLU A 255 -2.20 -13.33 12.17
CA GLU A 255 -0.74 -13.38 12.21
C GLU A 255 -0.05 -12.58 11.11
N HIS A 256 -0.79 -12.23 10.06
CA HIS A 256 -0.30 -11.39 8.96
C HIS A 256 -0.63 -9.91 9.14
N ILE A 257 -1.19 -9.52 10.27
CA ILE A 257 -1.62 -8.16 10.56
C ILE A 257 -0.89 -7.69 11.81
N GLU A 258 -0.19 -6.57 11.69
CA GLU A 258 0.38 -5.89 12.84
C GLU A 258 -0.71 -5.07 13.54
N PHE A 259 -0.79 -5.24 14.86
CA PHE A 259 -1.77 -4.55 15.71
C PHE A 259 -1.04 -3.87 16.87
N PRO A 260 -0.57 -2.63 16.69
CA PRO A 260 0.17 -1.88 17.69
C PRO A 260 -0.66 -1.62 18.95
N ILE A 261 -0.01 -1.16 20.01
CA ILE A 261 -0.68 -0.73 21.25
C ILE A 261 -1.59 0.48 20.96
N VAL A 262 -2.56 0.74 21.86
CA VAL A 262 -3.62 1.72 21.62
C VAL A 262 -3.10 3.14 21.43
N GLU A 263 -2.03 3.52 22.12
CA GLU A 263 -1.37 4.82 22.00
C GLU A 263 -0.70 4.97 20.62
N GLU A 264 -0.01 3.95 20.16
CA GLU A 264 0.63 3.95 18.84
C GLU A 264 -0.41 3.96 17.71
N ARG A 265 -1.50 3.20 17.83
CA ARG A 265 -2.60 3.24 16.86
C ARG A 265 -3.21 4.64 16.76
N ALA A 266 -3.40 5.30 17.91
CA ALA A 266 -3.91 6.67 17.95
C ALA A 266 -2.94 7.66 17.29
N ALA A 267 -1.64 7.52 17.51
CA ALA A 267 -0.61 8.37 16.90
C ALA A 267 -0.49 8.14 15.39
N LEU A 268 -0.52 6.87 14.93
CA LEU A 268 -0.47 6.52 13.51
C LEU A 268 -1.67 7.04 12.71
N SER A 269 -2.84 7.14 13.35
CA SER A 269 -4.08 7.65 12.74
C SER A 269 -4.32 9.14 13.01
N GLU A 270 -3.34 9.88 13.53
CA GLU A 270 -3.49 11.32 13.75
C GLU A 270 -3.49 12.06 12.41
N PRO A 271 -4.52 12.90 12.12
CA PRO A 271 -4.64 13.60 10.83
C PRO A 271 -3.44 14.44 10.45
N GLU A 272 -2.74 15.03 11.41
CA GLU A 272 -1.52 15.80 11.17
C GLU A 272 -0.36 14.91 10.71
N THR A 273 -0.20 13.74 11.32
CA THR A 273 0.81 12.75 10.95
C THR A 273 0.56 12.21 9.54
N VAL A 274 -0.68 11.87 9.23
CA VAL A 274 -1.09 11.35 7.91
C VAL A 274 -0.86 12.38 6.80
N ARG A 275 -1.09 13.67 7.06
CA ARG A 275 -0.93 14.77 6.09
C ARG A 275 0.50 15.24 5.89
N SER A 276 1.41 14.94 6.80
CA SER A 276 2.80 15.41 6.76
C SER A 276 3.66 14.72 5.69
N GLY A 277 3.21 13.58 5.15
CA GLY A 277 3.95 12.78 4.19
C GLY A 277 3.93 13.34 2.75
N THR A 278 4.92 12.96 1.96
CA THR A 278 4.95 13.27 0.53
C THR A 278 3.96 12.39 -0.22
N GLN A 279 3.07 12.99 -0.98
CA GLN A 279 2.05 12.27 -1.72
C GLN A 279 2.65 11.50 -2.89
N GLY A 280 2.46 10.17 -2.91
CA GLY A 280 2.94 9.29 -3.99
C GLY A 280 1.92 9.07 -5.10
N ALA A 281 0.63 9.13 -4.78
CA ALA A 281 -0.47 8.96 -5.72
C ALA A 281 -1.70 9.75 -5.30
N LEU A 282 -2.57 10.03 -6.27
CA LEU A 282 -3.90 10.61 -6.09
C LEU A 282 -4.95 9.57 -6.47
N MET A 283 -6.03 9.49 -5.71
CA MET A 283 -7.15 8.61 -6.00
C MET A 283 -8.41 9.43 -6.26
N ALA A 284 -9.09 9.15 -7.37
CA ALA A 284 -10.36 9.78 -7.73
C ALA A 284 -11.52 9.28 -6.87
N ARG A 285 -11.40 8.09 -6.28
CA ARG A 285 -12.38 7.50 -5.37
C ARG A 285 -11.65 6.93 -4.15
N SER A 286 -12.15 7.21 -2.97
CA SER A 286 -11.69 6.57 -1.74
C SER A 286 -12.10 5.09 -1.76
N SER A 287 -11.18 4.23 -2.17
CA SER A 287 -11.37 2.78 -2.20
C SER A 287 -10.12 2.10 -1.72
N PHE A 288 -10.27 1.23 -0.73
CA PHE A 288 -9.13 0.45 -0.22
C PHE A 288 -8.48 -0.41 -1.31
N ALA A 289 -9.27 -0.96 -2.25
CA ALA A 289 -8.72 -1.70 -3.39
C ALA A 289 -7.81 -0.84 -4.28
N SER A 290 -8.19 0.41 -4.55
CA SER A 290 -7.39 1.34 -5.34
C SER A 290 -6.10 1.73 -4.60
N PHE A 291 -6.18 1.98 -3.30
CA PHE A 291 -5.05 2.28 -2.43
C PHE A 291 -4.06 1.09 -2.39
N ALA A 292 -4.53 -0.08 -1.96
CA ALA A 292 -3.72 -1.30 -1.90
C ALA A 292 -3.12 -1.67 -3.27
N GLY A 293 -3.93 -1.60 -4.32
CA GLY A 293 -3.51 -1.85 -5.69
C GLY A 293 -2.41 -0.91 -6.18
N SER A 294 -2.45 0.37 -5.76
CA SER A 294 -1.42 1.36 -6.11
C SER A 294 -0.07 1.02 -5.48
N VAL A 295 -0.05 0.64 -4.21
CA VAL A 295 1.18 0.28 -3.48
C VAL A 295 1.76 -1.03 -4.02
N VAL A 296 0.94 -2.06 -4.20
CA VAL A 296 1.36 -3.36 -4.75
C VAL A 296 1.90 -3.21 -6.16
N ALA A 297 1.18 -2.47 -7.02
CA ALA A 297 1.61 -2.25 -8.41
C ALA A 297 2.91 -1.43 -8.51
N ALA A 298 3.14 -0.46 -7.61
CA ALA A 298 4.38 0.33 -7.59
C ALA A 298 5.61 -0.55 -7.28
N ARG A 299 5.48 -1.55 -6.41
CA ARG A 299 6.55 -2.54 -6.16
C ARG A 299 6.82 -3.39 -7.38
N GLY A 300 5.79 -3.90 -8.03
CA GLY A 300 5.92 -4.63 -9.28
C GLY A 300 6.61 -3.83 -10.39
N LEU A 301 6.33 -2.52 -10.47
CA LEU A 301 6.98 -1.61 -11.41
C LEU A 301 8.51 -1.55 -11.21
N ARG A 302 8.96 -1.44 -9.94
CA ARG A 302 10.39 -1.39 -9.63
C ARG A 302 11.10 -2.67 -10.06
N SER A 303 10.54 -3.82 -9.70
CA SER A 303 11.08 -5.13 -10.04
C SER A 303 11.18 -5.31 -11.55
N THR A 304 10.11 -4.96 -12.29
CA THR A 304 10.09 -5.06 -13.75
C THR A 304 11.07 -4.12 -14.42
N ALA A 305 11.23 -2.88 -13.94
CA ALA A 305 12.20 -1.94 -14.50
C ALA A 305 13.64 -2.48 -14.34
N ILE A 306 13.97 -3.05 -13.18
CA ILE A 306 15.28 -3.69 -12.95
C ILE A 306 15.46 -4.88 -13.91
N LEU A 307 14.46 -5.73 -14.06
CA LEU A 307 14.52 -6.86 -15.00
C LEU A 307 14.78 -6.38 -16.44
N CYS A 308 14.09 -5.35 -16.91
CA CYS A 308 14.30 -4.77 -18.24
C CYS A 308 15.72 -4.23 -18.41
N ILE A 309 16.29 -3.60 -17.38
CA ILE A 309 17.68 -3.14 -17.40
C ILE A 309 18.64 -4.33 -17.48
N CYS A 310 18.46 -5.37 -16.68
CA CYS A 310 19.30 -6.58 -16.72
C CYS A 310 19.28 -7.22 -18.09
N ILE A 311 18.10 -7.36 -18.70
CA ILE A 311 17.95 -7.90 -20.08
C ILE A 311 18.75 -7.03 -21.07
N ALA A 312 18.62 -5.71 -20.98
CA ALA A 312 19.34 -4.79 -21.87
C ALA A 312 20.86 -4.89 -21.73
N LEU A 313 21.36 -5.01 -20.49
CA LEU A 313 22.78 -5.15 -20.21
C LEU A 313 23.35 -6.49 -20.71
N VAL A 314 22.62 -7.59 -20.50
CA VAL A 314 23.01 -8.90 -21.03
C VAL A 314 23.10 -8.86 -22.54
N GLY A 315 22.09 -8.31 -23.23
CA GLY A 315 22.14 -8.14 -24.68
C GLY A 315 23.32 -7.31 -25.15
N SER A 316 23.62 -6.23 -24.45
CA SER A 316 24.75 -5.35 -24.75
C SER A 316 26.12 -6.07 -24.60
N ILE A 317 26.31 -6.82 -23.53
CA ILE A 317 27.55 -7.59 -23.30
C ILE A 317 27.72 -8.67 -24.38
N LEU A 318 26.65 -9.41 -24.67
CA LEU A 318 26.67 -10.45 -25.71
C LEU A 318 26.92 -9.85 -27.10
N GLY A 319 26.35 -8.66 -27.39
CA GLY A 319 26.58 -7.95 -28.65
C GLY A 319 28.02 -7.53 -28.83
N ALA A 320 28.62 -6.92 -27.80
CA ALA A 320 30.03 -6.55 -27.83
C ALA A 320 30.94 -7.77 -28.03
N GLY A 321 30.65 -8.88 -27.31
CA GLY A 321 31.40 -10.13 -27.44
C GLY A 321 31.25 -10.77 -28.82
N LEU A 322 30.04 -10.79 -29.38
CA LEU A 322 29.79 -11.28 -30.74
C LEU A 322 30.55 -10.47 -31.78
N MET A 323 30.51 -9.13 -31.67
CA MET A 323 31.27 -8.26 -32.60
C MET A 323 32.76 -8.44 -32.46
N PHE A 324 33.27 -8.65 -31.23
CA PHE A 324 34.66 -9.00 -31.03
C PHE A 324 35.03 -10.29 -31.79
N VAL A 325 34.26 -11.36 -31.61
CA VAL A 325 34.54 -12.64 -32.28
C VAL A 325 34.51 -12.49 -33.80
N LEU A 326 33.47 -11.83 -34.35
CA LEU A 326 33.30 -11.63 -35.79
C LEU A 326 34.47 -10.80 -36.38
N THR A 327 34.87 -9.70 -35.72
CA THR A 327 35.96 -8.85 -36.19
C THR A 327 37.33 -9.54 -36.03
N PHE A 328 37.50 -10.31 -34.97
CA PHE A 328 38.74 -11.08 -34.71
C PHE A 328 38.94 -12.21 -35.69
N LEU A 329 37.86 -12.85 -36.16
CA LEU A 329 37.88 -13.90 -37.18
C LEU A 329 37.88 -13.38 -38.64
N GLY A 330 37.77 -12.07 -38.83
CA GLY A 330 37.71 -11.45 -40.15
C GLY A 330 36.40 -11.68 -40.89
N ALA A 331 35.30 -12.00 -40.15
CA ALA A 331 33.96 -12.22 -40.73
C ALA A 331 33.22 -10.89 -40.95
N ASP A 332 33.79 -10.01 -41.76
CA ASP A 332 33.36 -8.62 -41.93
C ASP A 332 31.94 -8.47 -42.54
N LEU A 333 31.53 -9.37 -43.40
CA LEU A 333 30.18 -9.38 -43.97
C LEU A 333 29.12 -9.63 -42.90
N ALA A 334 29.42 -10.45 -41.88
CA ALA A 334 28.54 -10.72 -40.77
C ALA A 334 28.49 -9.52 -39.76
N ALA A 335 29.57 -8.75 -39.70
CA ALA A 335 29.65 -7.53 -38.86
C ALA A 335 29.12 -6.26 -39.56
N SER A 336 28.16 -6.42 -40.48
CA SER A 336 27.56 -5.32 -41.26
C SER A 336 26.65 -4.45 -40.35
N CYS A 337 26.48 -3.18 -40.74
CA CYS A 337 25.53 -2.28 -40.09
C CYS A 337 24.11 -2.81 -40.00
N TRP A 338 23.67 -3.56 -41.01
CA TRP A 338 22.34 -4.16 -41.06
C TRP A 338 22.18 -5.27 -40.00
N ASN A 339 23.16 -6.15 -39.87
CA ASN A 339 23.12 -7.20 -38.86
C ASN A 339 23.23 -6.63 -37.44
N LEU A 340 23.98 -5.55 -37.26
CA LEU A 340 24.05 -4.82 -36.00
C LEU A 340 22.69 -4.20 -35.61
N PHE A 341 22.02 -3.59 -36.58
CA PHE A 341 20.68 -3.04 -36.40
C PHE A 341 19.67 -4.14 -36.03
N LEU A 342 19.66 -5.25 -36.76
CA LEU A 342 18.81 -6.41 -36.50
C LEU A 342 19.05 -7.00 -35.12
N TYR A 343 20.31 -7.14 -34.73
CA TYR A 343 20.69 -7.59 -33.36
C TYR A 343 20.11 -6.69 -32.31
N THR A 344 20.32 -5.37 -32.44
CA THR A 344 19.81 -4.39 -31.49
C THR A 344 18.29 -4.40 -31.42
N ALA A 345 17.61 -4.46 -32.56
CA ALA A 345 16.15 -4.55 -32.65
C ALA A 345 15.62 -5.84 -31.99
N LEU A 346 16.29 -6.97 -32.20
CA LEU A 346 15.92 -8.26 -31.58
C LEU A 346 16.00 -8.19 -30.04
N TRP A 347 17.05 -7.57 -29.49
CA TRP A 347 17.22 -7.43 -28.04
C TRP A 347 16.28 -6.41 -27.39
N LEU A 348 15.59 -5.56 -28.16
CA LEU A 348 14.50 -4.73 -27.65
C LEU A 348 13.25 -5.55 -27.31
N LEU A 349 12.99 -6.66 -28.02
CA LEU A 349 11.77 -7.47 -27.86
C LEU A 349 11.61 -8.05 -26.44
N PRO A 350 12.61 -8.72 -25.82
CA PRO A 350 12.48 -9.24 -24.47
C PRO A 350 12.18 -8.15 -23.43
N GLY A 351 12.82 -6.98 -23.57
CA GLY A 351 12.56 -5.82 -22.71
C GLY A 351 11.14 -5.26 -22.86
N LEU A 352 10.63 -5.19 -24.11
CA LEU A 352 9.25 -4.78 -24.38
C LEU A 352 8.24 -5.78 -23.80
N LEU A 353 8.48 -7.09 -23.97
CA LEU A 353 7.64 -8.14 -23.42
C LEU A 353 7.63 -8.12 -21.89
N ALA A 354 8.80 -8.01 -21.25
CA ALA A 354 8.89 -7.87 -19.81
C ALA A 354 8.14 -6.63 -19.31
N GLY A 355 8.26 -5.48 -19.99
CA GLY A 355 7.54 -4.27 -19.69
C GLY A 355 6.00 -4.37 -19.83
N LEU A 356 5.52 -5.21 -20.75
CA LEU A 356 4.09 -5.51 -20.89
C LEU A 356 3.57 -6.43 -19.79
N LEU A 357 4.39 -7.37 -19.31
CA LEU A 357 4.04 -8.29 -18.22
C LEU A 357 3.97 -7.60 -16.86
N ALA A 358 4.60 -6.44 -16.68
CA ALA A 358 4.52 -5.64 -15.46
C ALA A 358 3.10 -5.34 -14.97
N GLY A 359 2.12 -5.43 -15.85
CA GLY A 359 0.72 -5.22 -15.52
C GLY A 359 -0.04 -6.49 -15.07
N ARG A 360 0.59 -7.66 -15.10
CA ARG A 360 -0.08 -8.95 -14.81
C ARG A 360 0.19 -9.51 -13.40
N ALA A 361 1.16 -8.94 -12.71
CA ALA A 361 1.50 -9.31 -11.33
C ALA A 361 0.54 -8.67 -10.31
#